data_ddb831623f5491728d1c83939072c746
#
_entry.id   ddb831623f5491728d1c83939072c746
#
_cell.length_a   1.000
_cell.length_b   1.000
_cell.length_c   1.000
_cell.angle_alpha   90.00
_cell.angle_beta   90.00
_cell.angle_gamma   90.00
#
_symmetry.space_group_name_H-M   'P 1'
#
loop_
_entity.id
_entity.type
_entity.pdbx_description
1 polymer ?
#
loop_
_entity_poly.entity_id
_entity_poly.type
_entity_poly.pdbx_seq_one_letter_code
_entity_poly.pdbx_strand_id
1 'polypeptide(L)'
;MSGTDYSPPFTPPEEVATALRQEGYAVLSPKGTGDWLGMPVAELDAMRPDWEHLPPDEYLKDGGRYRTRRHACFVAEGEALTQAPHRAHWQPVEYNALHGGMQRWFAPMEDATVSRPVWHRLLQRLAEAASALRGPQPWYIEAHQFRIDTAEGIGRPTPEGAHRDGVDLVAVALVGREGIKGGETRVFEGRRGERFTMTEPWTLLLLDDARVIHESTPIQPLQDGRAGWRDTLVITCRAQGFQGV
;
A
#
# COMPACT_ATOMS: atom_id res chain seq x y z
N MET A 1 -17.33 -8.38 -21.52
CA MET A 1 -16.35 -9.46 -21.30
C MET A 1 -15.90 -9.35 -19.85
N SER A 2 -16.22 -10.31 -18.99
CA SER A 2 -15.70 -10.37 -17.63
C SER A 2 -14.19 -10.60 -17.73
N GLY A 3 -13.39 -9.63 -17.27
CA GLY A 3 -11.95 -9.83 -17.17
C GLY A 3 -11.69 -11.07 -16.28
N THR A 4 -10.78 -11.91 -16.71
CA THR A 4 -10.38 -13.08 -15.91
C THR A 4 -9.56 -12.55 -14.75
N ASP A 5 -10.13 -12.57 -13.55
CA ASP A 5 -9.37 -12.26 -12.33
C ASP A 5 -8.42 -13.44 -12.06
N TYR A 6 -7.13 -13.15 -12.05
CA TYR A 6 -6.11 -14.12 -11.67
C TYR A 6 -5.98 -14.13 -10.14
N SER A 7 -5.99 -15.30 -9.54
CA SER A 7 -5.80 -15.46 -8.10
C SER A 7 -4.38 -15.04 -7.70
N PRO A 8 -4.20 -14.39 -6.54
CA PRO A 8 -2.87 -14.09 -6.02
C PRO A 8 -2.05 -15.36 -5.76
N PRO A 9 -0.73 -15.34 -6.03
CA PRO A 9 0.18 -16.44 -5.69
C PRO A 9 0.53 -16.36 -4.20
N PHE A 10 -0.33 -16.92 -3.35
CA PHE A 10 -0.17 -16.78 -1.91
C PHE A 10 1.09 -17.47 -1.38
N THR A 11 1.81 -16.75 -0.54
CA THR A 11 3.01 -17.14 0.19
C THR A 11 2.63 -17.59 1.60
N PRO A 12 3.14 -18.73 2.12
CA PRO A 12 3.01 -19.05 3.53
C PRO A 12 3.61 -17.97 4.44
N PRO A 13 2.98 -17.62 5.58
CA PRO A 13 3.46 -16.56 6.47
C PRO A 13 4.92 -16.72 6.93
N GLU A 14 5.36 -17.94 7.17
CA GLU A 14 6.72 -18.31 7.57
C GLU A 14 7.75 -18.14 6.44
N GLU A 15 7.32 -18.13 5.19
CA GLU A 15 8.17 -18.03 4.00
C GLU A 15 8.32 -16.58 3.48
N VAL A 16 7.65 -15.59 4.07
CA VAL A 16 7.66 -14.19 3.61
C VAL A 16 9.06 -13.66 3.37
N ALA A 17 9.98 -13.82 4.34
CA ALA A 17 11.33 -13.32 4.20
C ALA A 17 12.12 -14.04 3.09
N THR A 18 11.85 -15.32 2.87
CA THR A 18 12.46 -16.12 1.80
C THR A 18 11.92 -15.70 0.44
N ALA A 19 10.60 -15.57 0.30
CA ALA A 19 9.97 -15.12 -0.94
C ALA A 19 10.44 -13.71 -1.35
N LEU A 20 10.49 -12.77 -0.41
CA LEU A 20 11.03 -11.44 -0.67
C LEU A 20 12.48 -11.47 -1.19
N ARG A 21 13.34 -12.32 -0.61
CA ARG A 21 14.71 -12.46 -1.09
C ARG A 21 14.85 -13.18 -2.43
N GLN A 22 14.00 -14.17 -2.71
CA GLN A 22 14.10 -14.99 -3.92
C GLN A 22 13.36 -14.38 -5.09
N GLU A 23 12.10 -13.96 -4.87
CA GLU A 23 11.18 -13.52 -5.92
C GLU A 23 10.99 -11.98 -5.94
N GLY A 24 11.50 -11.25 -4.93
CA GLY A 24 11.31 -9.81 -4.80
C GLY A 24 9.93 -9.39 -4.29
N TYR A 25 9.01 -10.33 -4.09
CA TYR A 25 7.69 -10.07 -3.53
C TYR A 25 7.15 -11.25 -2.73
N ALA A 26 6.13 -10.99 -1.91
CA ALA A 26 5.31 -12.00 -1.23
C ALA A 26 3.86 -11.54 -1.17
N VAL A 27 2.90 -12.48 -1.26
CA VAL A 27 1.47 -12.16 -1.15
C VAL A 27 0.87 -13.02 -0.06
N LEU A 28 0.29 -12.40 0.95
CA LEU A 28 -0.42 -13.10 2.03
C LEU A 28 -1.93 -13.07 1.78
N SER A 29 -2.58 -14.22 1.96
CA SER A 29 -4.04 -14.26 2.05
C SER A 29 -4.51 -13.52 3.30
N PRO A 30 -5.81 -13.19 3.45
CA PRO A 30 -6.31 -12.57 4.69
C PRO A 30 -5.94 -13.34 5.95
N LYS A 31 -6.15 -14.68 5.93
CA LYS A 31 -5.71 -15.54 7.03
C LYS A 31 -4.20 -15.50 7.22
N GLY A 32 -3.44 -15.58 6.13
CA GLY A 32 -1.98 -15.48 6.17
C GLY A 32 -1.48 -14.17 6.74
N THR A 33 -2.17 -13.06 6.47
CA THR A 33 -1.86 -11.75 7.06
C THR A 33 -2.08 -11.78 8.58
N GLY A 34 -3.21 -12.31 9.05
CA GLY A 34 -3.48 -12.48 10.48
C GLY A 34 -2.43 -13.37 11.17
N ASP A 35 -2.14 -14.53 10.58
CA ASP A 35 -1.12 -15.46 11.10
C ASP A 35 0.27 -14.80 11.15
N TRP A 36 0.65 -14.07 10.11
CA TRP A 36 1.91 -13.33 10.03
C TRP A 36 2.04 -12.24 11.07
N LEU A 37 0.94 -11.51 11.35
CA LEU A 37 0.88 -10.50 12.41
C LEU A 37 0.83 -11.13 13.81
N GLY A 38 0.40 -12.39 13.93
CA GLY A 38 0.07 -13.02 15.21
C GLY A 38 -1.18 -12.41 15.85
N MET A 39 -2.13 -11.94 15.03
CA MET A 39 -3.38 -11.31 15.46
C MET A 39 -4.55 -11.76 14.56
N PRO A 40 -5.77 -11.86 15.10
CA PRO A 40 -6.94 -12.17 14.28
C PRO A 40 -7.19 -11.11 13.21
N VAL A 41 -7.59 -11.52 11.99
CA VAL A 41 -7.96 -10.59 10.89
C VAL A 41 -9.09 -9.64 11.31
N ALA A 42 -9.95 -10.04 12.22
CA ALA A 42 -11.02 -9.19 12.77
C ALA A 42 -10.50 -7.88 13.40
N GLU A 43 -9.27 -7.88 13.93
CA GLU A 43 -8.63 -6.66 14.44
C GLU A 43 -8.30 -5.67 13.30
N LEU A 44 -7.93 -6.20 12.13
CA LEU A 44 -7.74 -5.40 10.92
C LEU A 44 -9.10 -4.91 10.38
N ASP A 45 -10.12 -5.76 10.36
CA ASP A 45 -11.47 -5.40 9.92
C ASP A 45 -12.07 -4.25 10.73
N ALA A 46 -11.72 -4.14 12.01
CA ALA A 46 -12.13 -3.04 12.87
C ALA A 46 -11.60 -1.66 12.41
N MET A 47 -10.62 -1.62 11.51
CA MET A 47 -10.11 -0.37 10.92
C MET A 47 -10.84 0.05 9.64
N ARG A 48 -11.64 -0.83 8.99
CA ARG A 48 -12.30 -0.51 7.70
C ARG A 48 -13.14 0.76 7.72
N PRO A 49 -13.90 1.08 8.78
CA PRO A 49 -14.67 2.33 8.83
C PRO A 49 -13.82 3.60 8.72
N ASP A 50 -12.53 3.54 9.03
CA ASP A 50 -11.62 4.69 8.98
C ASP A 50 -11.35 5.17 7.53
N TRP A 51 -11.82 4.43 6.50
CA TRP A 51 -11.77 4.81 5.08
C TRP A 51 -13.00 5.57 4.59
N GLU A 52 -14.08 5.65 5.39
CA GLU A 52 -15.35 6.28 4.94
C GLU A 52 -15.25 7.81 4.80
N HIS A 53 -14.32 8.45 5.51
CA HIS A 53 -14.21 9.90 5.59
C HIS A 53 -12.81 10.43 5.24
N LEU A 54 -12.19 9.85 4.22
CA LEU A 54 -10.91 10.35 3.73
C LEU A 54 -11.11 11.64 2.94
N PRO A 55 -10.33 12.72 3.19
CA PRO A 55 -10.41 13.95 2.43
C PRO A 55 -9.84 13.77 1.01
N PRO A 56 -10.26 14.63 0.05
CA PRO A 56 -9.75 14.61 -1.31
C PRO A 56 -8.23 14.77 -1.39
N ASP A 57 -7.63 14.13 -2.39
CA ASP A 57 -6.23 14.38 -2.78
C ASP A 57 -6.19 15.56 -3.73
N GLU A 58 -5.72 16.71 -3.24
CA GLU A 58 -5.64 17.96 -4.00
C GLU A 58 -4.43 18.03 -4.94
N TYR A 59 -3.57 17.00 -4.95
CA TYR A 59 -2.31 16.99 -5.71
C TYR A 59 -2.35 16.19 -7.00
N LEU A 60 -3.53 15.69 -7.42
CA LEU A 60 -3.68 14.97 -8.68
C LEU A 60 -3.51 15.88 -9.88
N LYS A 61 -2.38 15.77 -10.59
CA LYS A 61 -2.06 16.57 -11.75
C LYS A 61 -2.77 16.16 -13.04
N ASP A 62 -3.37 14.98 -13.08
CA ASP A 62 -4.19 14.51 -14.21
C ASP A 62 -5.60 15.11 -14.22
N GLY A 63 -5.91 15.97 -13.25
CA GLY A 63 -7.21 16.63 -13.11
C GLY A 63 -8.31 15.74 -12.54
N GLY A 64 -8.00 14.49 -12.19
CA GLY A 64 -8.96 13.55 -11.61
C GLY A 64 -9.32 13.92 -10.16
N ARG A 65 -10.53 13.49 -9.73
CA ARG A 65 -11.01 13.63 -8.34
C ARG A 65 -11.32 12.26 -7.71
N TYR A 66 -10.81 11.23 -8.31
CA TYR A 66 -11.10 9.83 -7.97
C TYR A 66 -10.35 9.33 -6.74
N ARG A 67 -9.52 10.16 -6.08
CA ARG A 67 -8.68 9.71 -4.96
C ARG A 67 -8.89 10.56 -3.72
N THR A 68 -9.13 9.89 -2.60
CA THR A 68 -9.12 10.47 -1.26
C THR A 68 -8.06 9.77 -0.42
N ARG A 69 -7.45 10.47 0.56
CA ARG A 69 -6.34 9.90 1.33
C ARG A 69 -6.04 10.61 2.63
N ARG A 70 -5.35 9.86 3.52
CA ARG A 70 -4.63 10.38 4.69
C ARG A 70 -3.21 9.81 4.72
N HIS A 71 -2.35 10.44 5.51
CA HIS A 71 -0.94 10.11 5.63
C HIS A 71 -0.46 10.20 7.07
N ALA A 72 0.45 9.29 7.47
CA ALA A 72 1.16 9.38 8.74
C ALA A 72 2.58 8.81 8.59
N CYS A 73 3.49 9.27 9.45
CA CYS A 73 4.88 8.86 9.46
C CYS A 73 5.27 8.31 10.83
N PHE A 74 6.13 7.29 10.83
CA PHE A 74 6.62 6.61 12.03
C PHE A 74 8.12 6.30 11.90
N VAL A 75 8.78 6.14 13.04
CA VAL A 75 10.12 5.56 13.12
C VAL A 75 10.05 4.31 13.97
N ALA A 76 10.49 3.18 13.42
CA ALA A 76 10.64 1.93 14.14
C ALA A 76 12.13 1.68 14.40
N GLU A 77 12.52 1.52 15.67
CA GLU A 77 13.88 1.24 16.10
C GLU A 77 13.85 0.15 17.18
N GLY A 78 14.30 -1.05 16.82
CA GLY A 78 14.11 -2.23 17.66
C GLY A 78 12.63 -2.49 17.90
N GLU A 79 12.22 -2.58 19.16
CA GLU A 79 10.81 -2.75 19.56
C GLU A 79 10.06 -1.42 19.68
N ALA A 80 10.77 -0.29 19.64
CA ALA A 80 10.17 1.02 19.75
C ALA A 80 9.51 1.46 18.42
N LEU A 81 8.31 1.98 18.52
CA LEU A 81 7.60 2.62 17.40
C LEU A 81 7.17 4.02 17.85
N THR A 82 7.66 5.05 17.17
CA THR A 82 7.38 6.44 17.49
C THR A 82 6.71 7.12 16.30
N GLN A 83 5.57 7.76 16.49
CA GLN A 83 4.95 8.59 15.46
C GLN A 83 5.79 9.85 15.26
N ALA A 84 6.19 10.10 14.02
CA ALA A 84 6.89 11.32 13.66
C ALA A 84 5.90 12.51 13.56
N PRO A 85 6.36 13.74 13.76
CA PRO A 85 5.55 14.93 13.51
C PRO A 85 4.95 14.91 12.10
N HIS A 86 3.75 15.49 11.94
CA HIS A 86 3.11 15.65 10.64
C HIS A 86 4.06 16.34 9.66
N ARG A 87 4.24 15.77 8.48
CA ARG A 87 5.18 16.23 7.47
C ARG A 87 4.63 16.06 6.06
N ALA A 88 5.17 16.82 5.12
CA ALA A 88 4.88 16.61 3.72
C ALA A 88 5.41 15.25 3.25
N HIS A 89 4.63 14.56 2.43
CA HIS A 89 5.13 13.46 1.61
C HIS A 89 5.88 14.03 0.41
N TRP A 90 7.05 13.47 0.11
CA TRP A 90 7.88 13.86 -1.02
C TRP A 90 8.49 12.64 -1.68
N GLN A 91 8.56 12.66 -3.01
CA GLN A 91 9.26 11.64 -3.81
C GLN A 91 10.08 12.34 -4.88
N PRO A 92 11.26 11.82 -5.27
CA PRO A 92 11.98 12.32 -6.43
C PRO A 92 11.19 12.08 -7.72
N VAL A 93 11.42 12.91 -8.72
CA VAL A 93 10.79 12.80 -10.06
C VAL A 93 11.13 11.45 -10.73
N GLU A 94 12.29 10.89 -10.41
CA GLU A 94 12.76 9.59 -10.91
C GLU A 94 11.82 8.42 -10.55
N TYR A 95 11.19 8.49 -9.36
CA TYR A 95 10.27 7.46 -8.88
C TYR A 95 8.80 7.82 -9.11
N ASN A 96 8.49 9.09 -9.24
CA ASN A 96 7.14 9.54 -9.53
C ASN A 96 7.16 10.67 -10.57
N ALA A 97 7.10 10.31 -11.84
CA ALA A 97 7.18 11.26 -12.95
C ALA A 97 6.03 12.29 -12.96
N LEU A 98 4.86 11.94 -12.41
CA LEU A 98 3.70 12.83 -12.37
C LEU A 98 3.71 13.76 -11.15
N HIS A 99 4.00 13.25 -9.96
CA HIS A 99 3.81 13.94 -8.69
C HIS A 99 5.11 14.12 -7.90
N GLY A 100 6.26 13.68 -8.44
CA GLY A 100 7.57 13.86 -7.82
C GLY A 100 8.03 15.32 -7.83
N GLY A 101 9.05 15.62 -7.00
CA GLY A 101 9.68 16.93 -6.90
C GLY A 101 8.84 18.01 -6.19
N MET A 102 7.73 17.63 -5.55
CA MET A 102 6.86 18.56 -4.81
C MET A 102 6.54 18.04 -3.41
N GLN A 103 6.45 18.94 -2.46
CA GLN A 103 5.94 18.65 -1.13
C GLN A 103 4.41 18.55 -1.18
N ARG A 104 3.87 17.44 -0.69
CA ARG A 104 2.43 17.17 -0.66
C ARG A 104 1.99 17.01 0.79
N TRP A 105 1.23 17.95 1.29
CA TRP A 105 0.71 17.97 2.66
C TRP A 105 -0.67 17.32 2.70
N PHE A 106 -0.69 16.02 2.93
CA PHE A 106 -1.94 15.27 3.09
C PHE A 106 -2.47 15.41 4.51
N ALA A 107 -3.78 15.28 4.67
CA ALA A 107 -4.37 15.23 6.00
C ALA A 107 -3.77 14.09 6.84
N PRO A 108 -3.49 14.30 8.13
CA PRO A 108 -2.97 13.25 8.99
C PRO A 108 -3.99 12.14 9.19
N MET A 109 -3.51 10.90 9.41
CA MET A 109 -4.36 9.81 9.87
C MET A 109 -4.96 10.14 11.22
N GLU A 110 -6.18 9.66 11.47
CA GLU A 110 -6.87 9.87 12.74
C GLU A 110 -6.16 9.14 13.88
N ASP A 111 -6.12 9.78 15.05
CA ASP A 111 -5.54 9.18 16.26
C ASP A 111 -6.20 7.85 16.61
N ALA A 112 -7.51 7.74 16.37
CA ALA A 112 -8.27 6.51 16.57
C ALA A 112 -7.74 5.33 15.72
N THR A 113 -7.20 5.59 14.54
CA THR A 113 -6.58 4.57 13.66
C THR A 113 -5.19 4.21 14.17
N VAL A 114 -4.33 5.21 14.35
CA VAL A 114 -2.90 4.99 14.62
C VAL A 114 -2.60 4.53 16.04
N SER A 115 -3.53 4.68 16.98
CA SER A 115 -3.39 4.19 18.36
C SER A 115 -3.80 2.73 18.57
N ARG A 116 -4.35 2.07 17.55
CA ARG A 116 -4.80 0.66 17.67
C ARG A 116 -3.61 -0.29 17.86
N PRO A 117 -3.72 -1.31 18.72
CA PRO A 117 -2.66 -2.32 18.85
C PRO A 117 -2.30 -3.02 17.54
N VAL A 118 -3.30 -3.33 16.70
CA VAL A 118 -3.08 -3.97 15.39
C VAL A 118 -2.29 -3.06 14.45
N TRP A 119 -2.48 -1.75 14.51
CA TRP A 119 -1.68 -0.78 13.76
C TRP A 119 -0.20 -0.84 14.14
N HIS A 120 0.08 -0.78 15.44
CA HIS A 120 1.46 -0.89 15.95
C HIS A 120 2.10 -2.22 15.55
N ARG A 121 1.34 -3.32 15.70
CA ARG A 121 1.84 -4.65 15.33
C ARG A 121 2.14 -4.76 13.84
N LEU A 122 1.28 -4.19 12.97
CA LEU A 122 1.51 -4.17 11.52
C LEU A 122 2.81 -3.44 11.19
N LEU A 123 3.02 -2.23 11.72
CA LEU A 123 4.22 -1.45 11.45
C LEU A 123 5.50 -2.14 11.97
N GLN A 124 5.45 -2.76 13.15
CA GLN A 124 6.57 -3.54 13.69
C GLN A 124 6.92 -4.73 12.79
N ARG A 125 5.90 -5.49 12.34
CA ARG A 125 6.13 -6.64 11.44
C ARG A 125 6.72 -6.21 10.09
N LEU A 126 6.33 -5.05 9.57
CA LEU A 126 6.91 -4.49 8.35
C LEU A 126 8.37 -4.07 8.56
N ALA A 127 8.69 -3.46 9.69
CA ALA A 127 10.08 -3.13 10.05
C ALA A 127 10.95 -4.39 10.22
N GLU A 128 10.40 -5.47 10.82
CA GLU A 128 11.06 -6.78 10.90
C GLU A 128 11.31 -7.38 9.51
N ALA A 129 10.33 -7.30 8.60
CA ALA A 129 10.48 -7.76 7.21
C ALA A 129 11.55 -6.96 6.45
N ALA A 130 11.54 -5.63 6.60
CA ALA A 130 12.57 -4.77 6.03
C ALA A 130 13.96 -5.09 6.60
N SER A 131 14.06 -5.36 7.92
CA SER A 131 15.30 -5.80 8.56
C SER A 131 15.78 -7.16 8.06
N ALA A 132 14.87 -8.08 7.73
CA ALA A 132 15.22 -9.36 7.13
C ALA A 132 15.82 -9.21 5.72
N LEU A 133 15.52 -8.12 5.01
CA LEU A 133 16.08 -7.80 3.69
C LEU A 133 17.41 -7.04 3.76
N ARG A 134 17.51 -6.05 4.65
CA ARG A 134 18.61 -5.06 4.66
C ARG A 134 19.43 -5.03 5.94
N GLY A 135 19.14 -5.92 6.89
CA GLY A 135 19.73 -5.89 8.23
C GLY A 135 18.99 -4.98 9.21
N PRO A 136 19.18 -5.19 10.53
CA PRO A 136 18.52 -4.41 11.56
C PRO A 136 19.07 -2.97 11.59
N GLN A 137 18.15 -2.01 11.54
CA GLN A 137 18.44 -0.57 11.58
C GLN A 137 17.14 0.20 11.88
N PRO A 138 17.18 1.51 12.17
CA PRO A 138 15.98 2.32 12.23
C PRO A 138 15.26 2.37 10.88
N TRP A 139 13.93 2.17 10.90
CA TRP A 139 13.08 2.22 9.72
C TRP A 139 12.17 3.43 9.77
N TYR A 140 12.25 4.24 8.73
CA TYR A 140 11.39 5.39 8.51
C TYR A 140 10.21 4.94 7.67
N ILE A 141 9.02 4.98 8.28
CA ILE A 141 7.81 4.38 7.75
C ILE A 141 6.85 5.49 7.35
N GLU A 142 6.37 5.48 6.11
CA GLU A 142 5.27 6.32 5.65
C GLU A 142 4.05 5.44 5.36
N ALA A 143 2.90 5.80 5.90
CA ALA A 143 1.65 5.07 5.74
C ALA A 143 0.60 5.95 5.08
N HIS A 144 -0.11 5.39 4.11
CA HIS A 144 -1.12 6.06 3.31
C HIS A 144 -2.42 5.25 3.29
N GLN A 145 -3.51 5.84 3.79
CA GLN A 145 -4.85 5.36 3.51
C GLN A 145 -5.29 5.93 2.16
N PHE A 146 -5.74 5.08 1.26
CA PHE A 146 -6.29 5.49 -0.03
C PHE A 146 -7.68 4.92 -0.24
N ARG A 147 -8.60 5.75 -0.73
CA ARG A 147 -9.77 5.32 -1.50
C ARG A 147 -9.63 5.81 -2.93
N ILE A 148 -9.80 4.90 -3.87
CA ILE A 148 -9.93 5.20 -5.30
C ILE A 148 -11.35 4.86 -5.68
N ASP A 149 -12.09 5.80 -6.24
CA ASP A 149 -13.48 5.60 -6.67
C ASP A 149 -13.65 5.79 -8.17
N THR A 150 -14.83 5.47 -8.66
CA THR A 150 -15.24 5.58 -10.06
C THR A 150 -16.41 6.54 -10.25
N ALA A 151 -16.62 7.49 -9.34
CA ALA A 151 -17.72 8.45 -9.42
C ALA A 151 -17.65 9.31 -10.69
N GLU A 152 -16.43 9.63 -11.13
CA GLU A 152 -16.16 10.36 -12.38
C GLU A 152 -15.75 9.43 -13.54
N GLY A 153 -15.98 8.11 -13.42
CA GLY A 153 -15.69 7.10 -14.46
C GLY A 153 -14.53 6.20 -14.12
N ILE A 154 -13.30 6.57 -14.48
CA ILE A 154 -12.09 5.73 -14.28
C ILE A 154 -11.30 6.20 -13.08
N GLY A 155 -11.13 5.32 -12.09
CA GLY A 155 -10.18 5.53 -11.00
C GLY A 155 -8.79 4.96 -11.37
N ARG A 156 -7.72 5.66 -10.99
CA ARG A 156 -6.33 5.27 -11.28
C ARG A 156 -5.54 5.09 -10.00
N PRO A 157 -5.34 3.83 -9.54
CA PRO A 157 -4.52 3.56 -8.35
C PRO A 157 -3.07 4.02 -8.51
N THR A 158 -2.48 3.74 -9.70
CA THR A 158 -1.12 4.17 -10.07
C THR A 158 -1.17 4.99 -11.36
N PRO A 159 -1.52 6.29 -11.30
CA PRO A 159 -1.65 7.12 -12.49
C PRO A 159 -0.34 7.28 -13.26
N GLU A 160 0.81 7.11 -12.61
CA GLU A 160 2.15 7.10 -13.18
C GLU A 160 2.49 5.81 -13.95
N GLY A 161 1.67 4.75 -13.80
CA GLY A 161 1.94 3.43 -14.37
C GLY A 161 2.90 2.61 -13.50
N ALA A 162 3.62 1.67 -14.14
CA ALA A 162 4.58 0.80 -13.45
C ALA A 162 5.79 1.58 -12.94
N HIS A 163 6.07 1.50 -11.65
CA HIS A 163 7.07 2.30 -10.96
C HIS A 163 7.72 1.58 -9.77
N ARG A 164 8.72 2.22 -9.17
CA ARG A 164 9.24 1.99 -7.83
C ARG A 164 8.97 3.22 -6.99
N ASP A 165 8.86 3.03 -5.68
CA ASP A 165 8.69 4.15 -4.74
C ASP A 165 10.03 4.78 -4.28
N GLY A 166 11.15 4.10 -4.53
CA GLY A 166 12.48 4.54 -4.10
C GLY A 166 12.73 4.32 -2.61
N VAL A 167 12.19 3.22 -2.10
CA VAL A 167 12.30 2.79 -0.70
C VAL A 167 12.88 1.38 -0.60
N ASP A 168 12.92 0.79 0.60
CA ASP A 168 13.45 -0.57 0.79
C ASP A 168 12.36 -1.64 0.76
N LEU A 169 11.19 -1.36 1.33
CA LEU A 169 10.05 -2.26 1.36
C LEU A 169 8.77 -1.47 1.10
N VAL A 170 7.91 -2.01 0.26
CA VAL A 170 6.53 -1.53 0.06
C VAL A 170 5.55 -2.61 0.50
N ALA A 171 4.52 -2.22 1.23
CA ALA A 171 3.40 -3.06 1.60
C ALA A 171 2.10 -2.45 1.07
N VAL A 172 1.29 -3.26 0.39
CA VAL A 172 -0.03 -2.86 -0.12
C VAL A 172 -1.07 -3.84 0.43
N ALA A 173 -1.88 -3.40 1.39
CA ALA A 173 -3.03 -4.15 1.86
C ALA A 173 -4.30 -3.71 1.15
N LEU A 174 -5.07 -4.65 0.62
CA LEU A 174 -6.43 -4.38 0.18
C LEU A 174 -7.33 -4.29 1.42
N VAL A 175 -7.93 -3.14 1.68
CA VAL A 175 -8.87 -2.94 2.80
C VAL A 175 -10.29 -3.28 2.39
N GLY A 176 -10.63 -3.00 1.14
CA GLY A 176 -11.92 -3.36 0.56
C GLY A 176 -12.05 -2.93 -0.89
N ARG A 177 -13.04 -3.50 -1.57
CA ARG A 177 -13.44 -3.09 -2.91
C ARG A 177 -14.91 -3.44 -3.15
N GLU A 178 -15.61 -2.59 -3.88
CA GLU A 178 -17.01 -2.82 -4.20
C GLU A 178 -17.38 -2.16 -5.53
N GLY A 179 -18.22 -2.83 -6.31
CA GLY A 179 -18.83 -2.27 -7.52
C GLY A 179 -17.86 -1.92 -8.64
N ILE A 180 -16.66 -2.53 -8.69
CA ILE A 180 -15.61 -2.25 -9.67
C ILE A 180 -15.15 -3.50 -10.43
N LYS A 181 -14.64 -3.27 -11.62
CA LYS A 181 -13.79 -4.18 -12.40
C LYS A 181 -12.41 -3.55 -12.60
N GLY A 182 -11.39 -4.36 -12.90
CA GLY A 182 -9.99 -3.91 -12.97
C GLY A 182 -9.31 -3.87 -11.61
N GLY A 183 -8.25 -3.06 -11.46
CA GLY A 183 -7.41 -3.06 -10.28
C GLY A 183 -6.53 -4.31 -10.18
N GLU A 184 -6.16 -4.89 -11.33
CA GLU A 184 -5.18 -5.95 -11.43
C GLU A 184 -3.83 -5.42 -10.96
N THR A 185 -3.19 -6.15 -10.06
CA THR A 185 -1.82 -5.88 -9.63
C THR A 185 -0.86 -6.56 -10.57
N ARG A 186 0.20 -5.87 -10.94
CA ARG A 186 1.31 -6.38 -11.74
C ARG A 186 2.62 -6.11 -11.03
N VAL A 187 3.47 -7.13 -10.96
CA VAL A 187 4.80 -7.06 -10.35
C VAL A 187 5.80 -7.55 -11.38
N PHE A 188 6.87 -6.80 -11.62
CA PHE A 188 7.87 -7.11 -12.63
C PHE A 188 9.27 -7.12 -12.03
N GLU A 189 10.05 -8.15 -12.36
CA GLU A 189 11.49 -8.20 -12.15
C GLU A 189 12.20 -8.55 -13.47
N GLY A 190 12.81 -7.55 -14.09
CA GLY A 190 13.42 -7.71 -15.40
C GLY A 190 12.40 -8.11 -16.47
N ARG A 191 12.52 -9.35 -17.00
CA ARG A 191 11.59 -9.90 -18.00
C ARG A 191 10.51 -10.80 -17.42
N ARG A 192 10.56 -11.07 -16.11
CA ARG A 192 9.53 -11.84 -15.40
C ARG A 192 8.46 -10.90 -14.90
N GLY A 193 7.21 -11.30 -15.00
CA GLY A 193 6.08 -10.54 -14.49
C GLY A 193 4.98 -11.46 -14.01
N GLU A 194 4.44 -11.11 -12.85
CA GLU A 194 3.24 -11.72 -12.29
C GLU A 194 2.08 -10.74 -12.35
N ARG A 195 0.89 -11.26 -12.53
CA ARG A 195 -0.35 -10.48 -12.50
C ARG A 195 -1.42 -11.22 -11.74
N PHE A 196 -2.11 -10.51 -10.89
CA PHE A 196 -3.22 -11.06 -10.09
C PHE A 196 -4.14 -9.94 -9.62
N THR A 197 -5.33 -10.30 -9.17
CA THR A 197 -6.27 -9.34 -8.59
C THR A 197 -6.48 -9.67 -7.11
N MET A 198 -6.17 -8.74 -6.23
CA MET A 198 -6.56 -8.84 -4.83
C MET A 198 -8.04 -8.54 -4.73
N THR A 199 -8.82 -9.51 -4.26
CA THR A 199 -10.28 -9.42 -4.14
C THR A 199 -10.77 -9.49 -2.70
N GLU A 200 -10.01 -10.16 -1.83
CA GLU A 200 -10.37 -10.36 -0.44
C GLU A 200 -9.73 -9.27 0.46
N PRO A 201 -10.51 -8.61 1.34
CA PRO A 201 -9.97 -7.66 2.30
C PRO A 201 -8.82 -8.26 3.11
N TRP A 202 -7.80 -7.43 3.36
CA TRP A 202 -6.58 -7.79 4.09
C TRP A 202 -5.67 -8.79 3.40
N THR A 203 -5.88 -9.03 2.10
CA THR A 203 -4.80 -9.55 1.25
C THR A 203 -3.66 -8.54 1.28
N LEU A 204 -2.44 -8.99 1.63
CA LEU A 204 -1.26 -8.15 1.80
C LEU A 204 -0.18 -8.51 0.79
N LEU A 205 0.20 -7.57 -0.06
CA LEU A 205 1.35 -7.66 -0.95
C LEU A 205 2.54 -6.95 -0.31
N LEU A 206 3.68 -7.62 -0.28
CA LEU A 206 4.97 -7.08 0.15
C LEU A 206 5.94 -7.09 -1.03
N LEU A 207 6.71 -6.01 -1.21
CA LEU A 207 7.60 -5.81 -2.34
C LEU A 207 8.99 -5.35 -1.85
N ASP A 208 10.05 -6.01 -2.32
CA ASP A 208 11.41 -5.48 -2.28
C ASP A 208 11.53 -4.43 -3.39
N ASP A 209 11.33 -3.15 -3.05
CA ASP A 209 11.22 -2.05 -4.01
C ASP A 209 12.53 -1.81 -4.79
N ALA A 210 13.67 -2.21 -4.23
CA ALA A 210 14.94 -2.13 -4.96
C ALA A 210 15.02 -3.13 -6.13
N ARG A 211 14.22 -4.21 -6.11
CA ARG A 211 14.25 -5.28 -7.12
C ARG A 211 13.10 -5.18 -8.10
N VAL A 212 11.88 -4.98 -7.62
CA VAL A 212 10.69 -5.10 -8.46
C VAL A 212 10.11 -3.73 -8.83
N ILE A 213 9.38 -3.70 -9.95
CA ILE A 213 8.52 -2.61 -10.39
C ILE A 213 7.09 -3.09 -10.22
N HIS A 214 6.19 -2.22 -9.78
CA HIS A 214 4.81 -2.61 -9.58
C HIS A 214 3.81 -1.57 -10.11
N GLU A 215 2.60 -2.02 -10.41
CA GLU A 215 1.47 -1.17 -10.75
C GLU A 215 0.14 -1.81 -10.35
N SER A 216 -0.90 -1.00 -10.27
CA SER A 216 -2.29 -1.46 -10.26
C SER A 216 -3.02 -0.85 -11.45
N THR A 217 -3.65 -1.69 -12.28
CA THR A 217 -4.39 -1.21 -13.44
C THR A 217 -5.58 -0.32 -13.02
N PRO A 218 -6.05 0.56 -13.90
CA PRO A 218 -7.23 1.38 -13.63
C PRO A 218 -8.45 0.54 -13.23
N ILE A 219 -9.29 1.13 -12.39
CA ILE A 219 -10.59 0.58 -12.01
C ILE A 219 -11.71 1.29 -12.75
N GLN A 220 -12.75 0.56 -13.07
CA GLN A 220 -13.96 1.05 -13.73
C GLN A 220 -15.20 0.58 -12.97
N PRO A 221 -16.34 1.27 -13.10
CA PRO A 221 -17.58 0.77 -12.53
C PRO A 221 -17.91 -0.61 -13.09
N LEU A 222 -18.37 -1.52 -12.23
CA LEU A 222 -18.88 -2.82 -12.64
C LEU A 222 -20.18 -2.69 -13.43
N GLN A 223 -21.01 -1.71 -13.06
CA GLN A 223 -22.28 -1.39 -13.69
C GLN A 223 -22.31 0.10 -14.07
N ASP A 224 -22.77 0.40 -15.28
CA ASP A 224 -22.91 1.77 -15.74
C ASP A 224 -23.83 2.58 -14.81
N GLY A 225 -23.41 3.79 -14.49
CA GLY A 225 -24.17 4.70 -13.60
C GLY A 225 -24.10 4.39 -12.11
N ARG A 226 -23.34 3.35 -11.69
CA ARG A 226 -23.11 3.06 -10.26
C ARG A 226 -21.62 3.15 -9.99
N ALA A 227 -21.24 4.14 -9.18
CA ALA A 227 -19.86 4.26 -8.70
C ALA A 227 -19.49 3.06 -7.82
N GLY A 228 -18.23 2.64 -7.96
CA GLY A 228 -17.61 1.66 -7.07
C GLY A 228 -16.29 2.22 -6.53
N TRP A 229 -15.64 1.48 -5.65
CA TRP A 229 -14.44 1.95 -4.96
C TRP A 229 -13.47 0.81 -4.62
N ARG A 230 -12.22 1.20 -4.39
CA ARG A 230 -11.14 0.35 -3.89
C ARG A 230 -10.39 1.09 -2.78
N ASP A 231 -10.33 0.49 -1.61
CA ASP A 231 -9.62 0.98 -0.44
C ASP A 231 -8.32 0.20 -0.25
N THR A 232 -7.24 0.90 -0.03
CA THR A 232 -5.94 0.30 0.25
C THR A 232 -5.21 1.03 1.35
N LEU A 233 -4.38 0.28 2.07
CA LEU A 233 -3.36 0.79 2.95
C LEU A 233 -2.01 0.53 2.28
N VAL A 234 -1.28 1.58 1.96
CA VAL A 234 0.08 1.50 1.41
C VAL A 234 1.05 1.97 2.47
N ILE A 235 2.03 1.13 2.79
CA ILE A 235 3.06 1.45 3.79
C ILE A 235 4.43 1.21 3.15
N THR A 236 5.31 2.19 3.31
CA THR A 236 6.70 2.09 2.86
C THR A 236 7.66 2.12 4.03
N CYS A 237 8.73 1.33 3.96
CA CYS A 237 9.83 1.37 4.92
C CYS A 237 11.11 1.78 4.18
N ARG A 238 11.81 2.76 4.71
CA ARG A 238 13.05 3.27 4.16
C ARG A 238 14.13 3.39 5.25
N ALA A 239 15.35 2.96 4.92
CA ALA A 239 16.53 3.21 5.72
C ALA A 239 16.98 4.69 5.60
N GLN A 240 17.79 5.15 6.55
CA GLN A 240 18.52 6.43 6.49
C GLN A 240 17.65 7.72 6.44
N GLY A 241 16.37 7.63 6.77
CA GLY A 241 15.49 8.81 6.86
C GLY A 241 14.31 8.76 5.90
N PHE A 242 13.38 9.67 6.12
CA PHE A 242 12.27 9.90 5.20
C PHE A 242 12.77 10.52 3.89
N GLN A 243 12.07 10.28 2.78
CA GLN A 243 12.33 11.04 1.57
C GLN A 243 12.05 12.53 1.82
N GLY A 244 12.90 13.38 1.30
CA GLY A 244 12.80 14.82 1.48
C GLY A 244 13.69 15.57 0.48
N VAL A 245 13.52 16.89 0.41
CA VAL A 245 14.35 17.81 -0.38
C VAL A 245 15.71 17.97 0.27
#